data_7bf2276c36c11c93011cada669152d61
#
_entry.id   7bf2276c36c11c93011cada669152d61
#
_cell.length_a   1.000
_cell.length_b   1.000
_cell.length_c   1.000
_cell.angle_alpha   90.00
_cell.angle_beta   90.00
_cell.angle_gamma   90.00
#
_symmetry.space_group_name_H-M   'P 1'
#
loop_
_entity.id
_entity.type
_entity.pdbx_description
1 polymer ?
#
loop_
_entity_poly.entity_id
_entity_poly.type
_entity_poly.pdbx_seq_one_letter_code
_entity_poly.pdbx_strand_id
1 'polypeptide(L)'
;RNFMRTRKKKTAFESRFLELYPEFMAQAEEVTRRVCASSSYALHRQCIRERRVCHGDYSQHNLFFDREGAVAVNFARCCFDVQISDFYQFFRKIMEKQGWNQKLGMEMIHAYQEVRPLGDAEFENFCIRLAYPEKFWKLANHYFNSRKTWIPEKSLQKLEILDMQEKKRREFVKFLH
;
A
#
# COMPACT_ATOMS: atom_id res chain seq x y z
N ARG A 1 -14.71 1.39 15.50
CA ARG A 1 -14.86 2.80 15.93
C ARG A 1 -15.75 2.92 17.17
N ASN A 2 -16.98 2.42 17.16
CA ASN A 2 -17.95 2.58 18.27
C ASN A 2 -17.43 1.99 19.59
N PHE A 3 -16.81 0.80 19.56
CA PHE A 3 -16.22 0.14 20.73
C PHE A 3 -15.15 1.02 21.43
N MET A 4 -14.34 1.75 20.66
CA MET A 4 -13.30 2.62 21.23
C MET A 4 -13.86 3.92 21.82
N ARG A 5 -14.95 4.47 21.25
CA ARG A 5 -15.56 5.72 21.73
C ARG A 5 -16.14 5.56 23.14
N THR A 6 -16.66 4.38 23.46
CA THR A 6 -17.30 4.07 24.75
C THR A 6 -16.30 3.70 25.85
N ARG A 7 -15.05 3.44 25.52
CA ARG A 7 -14.02 3.07 26.49
C ARG A 7 -13.62 4.26 27.36
N LYS A 8 -13.75 4.15 28.68
CA LYS A 8 -13.43 5.22 29.66
C LYS A 8 -11.94 5.58 29.67
N LYS A 9 -11.04 4.61 29.44
CA LYS A 9 -9.59 4.80 29.42
C LYS A 9 -9.02 4.30 28.09
N LYS A 10 -8.52 5.23 27.28
CA LYS A 10 -7.89 4.92 25.99
C LYS A 10 -6.37 4.89 26.12
N THR A 11 -5.71 4.06 25.32
CA THR A 11 -4.25 4.12 25.16
C THR A 11 -3.87 5.32 24.27
N ALA A 12 -2.60 5.71 24.28
CA ALA A 12 -2.10 6.76 23.40
C ALA A 12 -2.33 6.44 21.92
N PHE A 13 -2.12 5.17 21.52
CA PHE A 13 -2.43 4.71 20.16
C PHE A 13 -3.91 4.89 19.82
N GLU A 14 -4.82 4.45 20.70
CA GLU A 14 -6.27 4.55 20.46
C GLU A 14 -6.72 6.00 20.32
N SER A 15 -6.19 6.91 21.14
CA SER A 15 -6.48 8.34 21.07
C SER A 15 -6.00 8.92 19.72
N ARG A 16 -4.75 8.67 19.36
CA ARG A 16 -4.17 9.14 18.10
C ARG A 16 -4.86 8.55 16.88
N PHE A 17 -5.18 7.26 16.92
CA PHE A 17 -5.94 6.60 15.86
C PHE A 17 -7.31 7.27 15.65
N LEU A 18 -8.04 7.60 16.72
CA LEU A 18 -9.34 8.26 16.62
C LEU A 18 -9.25 9.68 16.05
N GLU A 19 -8.18 10.41 16.34
CA GLU A 19 -7.92 11.73 15.74
C GLU A 19 -7.74 11.64 14.23
N LEU A 20 -6.94 10.69 13.76
CA LEU A 20 -6.62 10.50 12.35
C LEU A 20 -7.73 9.79 11.56
N TYR A 21 -8.57 9.03 12.26
CA TYR A 21 -9.59 8.18 11.63
C TYR A 21 -10.49 8.90 10.61
N PRO A 22 -11.03 10.12 10.88
CA PRO A 22 -11.92 10.78 9.92
C PRO A 22 -11.25 11.06 8.58
N GLU A 23 -10.00 11.50 8.58
CA GLU A 23 -9.25 11.80 7.36
C GLU A 23 -8.96 10.53 6.56
N PHE A 24 -8.40 9.50 7.21
CA PHE A 24 -8.08 8.24 6.53
C PHE A 24 -9.32 7.46 6.08
N MET A 25 -10.44 7.60 6.77
CA MET A 25 -11.71 7.04 6.35
C MET A 25 -12.23 7.74 5.09
N ALA A 26 -12.21 9.06 5.05
CA ALA A 26 -12.62 9.84 3.87
C ALA A 26 -11.77 9.48 2.64
N GLN A 27 -10.45 9.29 2.82
CA GLN A 27 -9.57 8.82 1.75
C GLN A 27 -9.96 7.43 1.25
N ALA A 28 -10.22 6.49 2.17
CA ALA A 28 -10.61 5.12 1.81
C ALA A 28 -11.94 5.10 1.05
N GLU A 29 -12.92 5.90 1.47
CA GLU A 29 -14.22 6.04 0.80
C GLU A 29 -14.07 6.65 -0.60
N GLU A 30 -13.24 7.69 -0.75
CA GLU A 30 -12.94 8.30 -2.06
C GLU A 30 -12.29 7.29 -3.00
N VAL A 31 -11.25 6.58 -2.53
CA VAL A 31 -10.57 5.56 -3.34
C VAL A 31 -11.53 4.43 -3.71
N THR A 32 -12.41 4.02 -2.82
CA THR A 32 -13.43 3.00 -3.11
C THR A 32 -14.35 3.47 -4.25
N ARG A 33 -14.81 4.72 -4.23
CA ARG A 33 -15.61 5.29 -5.33
C ARG A 33 -14.84 5.29 -6.66
N ARG A 34 -13.55 5.65 -6.62
CA ARG A 34 -12.68 5.63 -7.81
C ARG A 34 -12.50 4.22 -8.36
N VAL A 35 -12.28 3.21 -7.51
CA VAL A 35 -12.21 1.79 -7.95
C VAL A 35 -13.48 1.38 -8.67
N CYS A 36 -14.64 1.71 -8.09
CA CYS A 36 -15.96 1.36 -8.69
C CYS A 36 -16.19 2.06 -10.04
N ALA A 37 -15.66 3.27 -10.23
CA ALA A 37 -15.80 4.04 -11.47
C ALA A 37 -14.71 3.72 -12.52
N SER A 38 -13.62 3.07 -12.13
CA SER A 38 -12.46 2.78 -12.99
C SER A 38 -12.62 1.47 -13.77
N SER A 39 -11.67 1.25 -14.68
CA SER A 39 -11.53 -0.02 -15.41
C SER A 39 -10.94 -1.17 -14.56
N SER A 40 -10.62 -0.94 -13.28
CA SER A 40 -9.90 -1.90 -12.42
C SER A 40 -10.53 -3.28 -12.35
N TYR A 41 -11.86 -3.36 -12.28
CA TYR A 41 -12.57 -4.64 -12.24
C TYR A 41 -12.48 -5.40 -13.58
N ALA A 42 -12.64 -4.69 -14.70
CA ALA A 42 -12.51 -5.28 -16.03
C ALA A 42 -11.08 -5.78 -16.28
N LEU A 43 -10.08 -4.97 -15.90
CA LEU A 43 -8.67 -5.31 -15.97
C LEU A 43 -8.34 -6.56 -15.14
N HIS A 44 -8.81 -6.64 -13.90
CA HIS A 44 -8.61 -7.81 -13.04
C HIS A 44 -9.21 -9.09 -13.66
N ARG A 45 -10.45 -9.03 -14.15
CA ARG A 45 -11.09 -10.18 -14.84
C ARG A 45 -10.35 -10.60 -16.09
N GLN A 46 -9.82 -9.65 -16.85
CA GLN A 46 -8.98 -9.95 -18.02
C GLN A 46 -7.71 -10.68 -17.59
N CYS A 47 -6.98 -10.18 -16.60
CA CYS A 47 -5.74 -10.80 -16.12
C CYS A 47 -5.97 -12.22 -15.61
N ILE A 48 -7.09 -12.49 -14.92
CA ILE A 48 -7.44 -13.86 -14.52
C ILE A 48 -7.68 -14.75 -15.72
N ARG A 49 -8.45 -14.31 -16.74
CA ARG A 49 -8.70 -15.09 -17.96
C ARG A 49 -7.42 -15.39 -18.71
N GLU A 50 -6.51 -14.43 -18.78
CA GLU A 50 -5.21 -14.55 -19.43
C GLU A 50 -4.18 -15.29 -18.57
N ARG A 51 -4.55 -15.69 -17.35
CA ARG A 51 -3.68 -16.36 -16.37
C ARG A 51 -2.39 -15.60 -16.08
N ARG A 52 -2.50 -14.27 -15.94
CA ARG A 52 -1.36 -13.43 -15.60
C ARG A 52 -0.95 -13.70 -14.16
N VAL A 53 0.24 -14.25 -13.99
CA VAL A 53 0.79 -14.67 -12.70
C VAL A 53 1.39 -13.48 -11.98
N CYS A 54 1.07 -13.35 -10.69
CA CYS A 54 1.70 -12.46 -9.73
C CYS A 54 2.41 -13.26 -8.64
N HIS A 55 3.50 -12.72 -8.12
CA HIS A 55 4.21 -13.30 -6.97
C HIS A 55 3.34 -13.25 -5.70
N GLY A 56 2.53 -12.20 -5.53
CA GLY A 56 1.61 -12.00 -4.41
C GLY A 56 2.26 -11.54 -3.10
N ASP A 57 3.59 -11.58 -3.00
CA ASP A 57 4.37 -11.00 -1.89
C ASP A 57 5.73 -10.46 -2.38
N TYR A 58 5.71 -9.72 -3.50
CA TYR A 58 6.91 -9.16 -4.10
C TYR A 58 7.48 -8.07 -3.20
N SER A 59 8.62 -8.36 -2.60
CA SER A 59 9.27 -7.46 -1.64
C SER A 59 10.77 -7.72 -1.56
N GLN A 60 11.52 -6.75 -1.04
CA GLN A 60 12.98 -6.86 -0.86
C GLN A 60 13.43 -8.09 -0.05
N HIS A 61 12.55 -8.66 0.78
CA HIS A 61 12.88 -9.87 1.57
C HIS A 61 12.79 -11.15 0.75
N ASN A 62 12.12 -11.10 -0.39
CA ASN A 62 11.93 -12.22 -1.31
C ASN A 62 12.76 -12.03 -2.60
N LEU A 63 13.72 -11.09 -2.61
CA LEU A 63 14.62 -10.80 -3.72
C LEU A 63 16.06 -10.99 -3.27
N PHE A 64 16.80 -11.77 -4.03
CA PHE A 64 18.24 -11.94 -3.88
C PHE A 64 18.93 -11.46 -5.15
N PHE A 65 20.08 -10.82 -4.98
CA PHE A 65 20.88 -10.32 -6.09
C PHE A 65 22.23 -10.99 -6.03
N ASP A 66 22.66 -11.52 -7.17
CA ASP A 66 23.99 -12.09 -7.37
C ASP A 66 24.63 -11.52 -8.64
N ARG A 67 25.75 -12.13 -9.09
CA ARG A 67 26.45 -11.70 -10.29
C ARG A 67 25.70 -11.99 -11.59
N GLU A 68 24.73 -12.90 -11.54
CA GLU A 68 23.95 -13.33 -12.69
C GLU A 68 22.62 -12.55 -12.80
N GLY A 69 22.21 -11.85 -11.73
CA GLY A 69 21.02 -11.00 -11.73
C GLY A 69 20.18 -11.05 -10.45
N ALA A 70 18.88 -10.90 -10.59
CA ALA A 70 17.92 -10.91 -9.50
C ALA A 70 17.11 -12.22 -9.49
N VAL A 71 17.05 -12.86 -8.32
CA VAL A 71 16.26 -14.07 -8.09
C VAL A 71 15.12 -13.77 -7.12
N ALA A 72 13.89 -14.07 -7.51
CA ALA A 72 12.73 -14.02 -6.64
C ALA A 72 12.44 -15.41 -6.04
N VAL A 73 12.11 -15.44 -4.75
CA VAL A 73 11.81 -16.67 -4.00
C VAL A 73 10.52 -16.51 -3.21
N ASN A 74 10.04 -17.62 -2.61
CA ASN A 74 8.86 -17.63 -1.75
C ASN A 74 7.54 -17.33 -2.48
N PHE A 75 7.22 -18.12 -3.48
CA PHE A 75 5.98 -18.03 -4.28
C PHE A 75 4.73 -18.60 -3.58
N ALA A 76 4.74 -18.78 -2.26
CA ALA A 76 3.61 -19.34 -1.51
C ALA A 76 2.30 -18.54 -1.66
N ARG A 77 2.39 -17.26 -2.07
CA ARG A 77 1.22 -16.38 -2.33
C ARG A 77 0.98 -16.12 -3.81
N CYS A 78 1.62 -16.89 -4.68
CA CYS A 78 1.43 -16.77 -6.12
C CYS A 78 -0.05 -16.91 -6.50
N CYS A 79 -0.54 -16.00 -7.31
CA CYS A 79 -1.94 -15.94 -7.73
C CYS A 79 -2.08 -15.34 -9.12
N PHE A 80 -3.26 -15.45 -9.71
CA PHE A 80 -3.61 -14.70 -10.91
C PHE A 80 -4.20 -13.35 -10.51
N ASP A 81 -3.54 -12.27 -10.92
CA ASP A 81 -3.97 -10.89 -10.63
C ASP A 81 -3.38 -9.92 -11.66
N VAL A 82 -3.67 -8.65 -11.50
CA VAL A 82 -3.06 -7.55 -12.25
C VAL A 82 -1.59 -7.43 -11.85
N GLN A 83 -0.67 -7.68 -12.76
CA GLN A 83 0.78 -7.76 -12.45
C GLN A 83 1.36 -6.50 -11.82
N ILE A 84 0.78 -5.33 -12.10
CA ILE A 84 1.16 -4.09 -11.43
C ILE A 84 0.98 -4.13 -9.90
N SER A 85 0.23 -5.09 -9.36
CA SER A 85 0.05 -5.26 -7.91
C SER A 85 1.34 -5.66 -7.21
N ASP A 86 2.20 -6.46 -7.87
CA ASP A 86 3.52 -6.82 -7.31
C ASP A 86 4.45 -5.61 -7.29
N PHE A 87 4.50 -4.84 -8.39
CA PHE A 87 5.26 -3.59 -8.42
C PHE A 87 4.75 -2.61 -7.37
N TYR A 88 3.43 -2.44 -7.24
CA TYR A 88 2.84 -1.59 -6.20
C TYR A 88 3.30 -2.00 -4.78
N GLN A 89 3.29 -3.30 -4.47
CA GLN A 89 3.71 -3.77 -3.15
C GLN A 89 5.18 -3.43 -2.85
N PHE A 90 6.05 -3.66 -3.82
CA PHE A 90 7.47 -3.34 -3.72
C PHE A 90 7.69 -1.83 -3.62
N PHE A 91 7.13 -1.07 -4.56
CA PHE A 91 7.21 0.38 -4.66
C PHE A 91 6.78 1.06 -3.35
N ARG A 92 5.59 0.73 -2.85
CA ARG A 92 5.05 1.32 -1.63
C ARG A 92 5.98 1.08 -0.43
N LYS A 93 6.50 -0.14 -0.27
CA LYS A 93 7.42 -0.48 0.84
C LYS A 93 8.72 0.34 0.78
N ILE A 94 9.24 0.58 -0.42
CA ILE A 94 10.43 1.45 -0.61
C ILE A 94 10.08 2.91 -0.32
N MET A 95 9.01 3.43 -0.91
CA MET A 95 8.59 4.81 -0.73
C MET A 95 8.30 5.16 0.74
N GLU A 96 7.68 4.26 1.50
CA GLU A 96 7.49 4.41 2.95
C GLU A 96 8.82 4.51 3.72
N LYS A 97 9.85 3.78 3.33
CA LYS A 97 11.18 3.85 3.95
C LYS A 97 11.96 5.10 3.55
N GLN A 98 11.72 5.59 2.35
CA GLN A 98 12.40 6.75 1.76
C GLN A 98 11.60 8.06 1.89
N GLY A 99 10.58 8.08 2.79
CA GLY A 99 9.80 9.27 3.10
C GLY A 99 9.09 9.89 1.90
N TRP A 100 8.66 9.05 0.95
CA TRP A 100 7.97 9.44 -0.28
C TRP A 100 8.79 10.40 -1.15
N ASN A 101 10.08 10.09 -1.34
CA ASN A 101 10.96 10.85 -2.21
C ASN A 101 10.46 10.77 -3.67
N GLN A 102 10.05 11.92 -4.20
CA GLN A 102 9.43 12.02 -5.53
C GLN A 102 10.38 11.58 -6.65
N LYS A 103 11.66 11.99 -6.60
CA LYS A 103 12.65 11.64 -7.62
C LYS A 103 12.83 10.12 -7.69
N LEU A 104 13.06 9.48 -6.54
CA LEU A 104 13.20 8.03 -6.45
C LEU A 104 11.95 7.31 -6.98
N GLY A 105 10.76 7.80 -6.62
CA GLY A 105 9.51 7.21 -7.08
C GLY A 105 9.37 7.26 -8.61
N MET A 106 9.74 8.37 -9.23
CA MET A 106 9.73 8.49 -10.69
C MET A 106 10.78 7.60 -11.36
N GLU A 107 11.98 7.52 -10.82
CA GLU A 107 13.03 6.62 -11.31
C GLU A 107 12.58 5.16 -11.28
N MET A 108 11.91 4.73 -10.20
CA MET A 108 11.37 3.37 -10.09
C MET A 108 10.26 3.10 -11.12
N ILE A 109 9.36 4.06 -11.35
CA ILE A 109 8.28 3.93 -12.34
C ILE A 109 8.88 3.84 -13.76
N HIS A 110 9.84 4.71 -14.09
CA HIS A 110 10.50 4.69 -15.39
C HIS A 110 11.23 3.37 -15.63
N ALA A 111 12.06 2.92 -14.68
CA ALA A 111 12.78 1.64 -14.80
C ALA A 111 11.82 0.44 -14.98
N TYR A 112 10.66 0.46 -14.34
CA TYR A 112 9.64 -0.56 -14.56
C TYR A 112 9.06 -0.49 -15.97
N GLN A 113 8.74 0.72 -16.45
CA GLN A 113 8.15 0.92 -17.78
C GLN A 113 9.12 0.63 -18.94
N GLU A 114 10.44 0.80 -18.73
CA GLU A 114 11.46 0.42 -19.72
C GLU A 114 11.45 -1.10 -20.01
N VAL A 115 11.16 -1.91 -19.00
CA VAL A 115 11.10 -3.37 -19.14
C VAL A 115 9.69 -3.84 -19.53
N ARG A 116 8.67 -3.21 -18.94
CA ARG A 116 7.27 -3.55 -19.15
C ARG A 116 6.42 -2.29 -19.23
N PRO A 117 6.11 -1.82 -20.44
CA PRO A 117 5.24 -0.67 -20.64
C PRO A 117 3.87 -0.89 -19.98
N LEU A 118 3.38 0.13 -19.28
CA LEU A 118 2.07 0.12 -18.64
C LEU A 118 1.03 0.73 -19.57
N GLY A 119 -0.09 0.03 -19.76
CA GLY A 119 -1.28 0.63 -20.35
C GLY A 119 -2.02 1.53 -19.36
N ASP A 120 -2.88 2.40 -19.87
CA ASP A 120 -3.61 3.41 -19.07
C ASP A 120 -4.38 2.77 -17.90
N ALA A 121 -5.07 1.64 -18.14
CA ALA A 121 -5.82 0.93 -17.12
C ALA A 121 -4.93 0.36 -16.00
N GLU A 122 -3.72 -0.12 -16.33
CA GLU A 122 -2.77 -0.60 -15.32
C GLU A 122 -2.17 0.55 -14.52
N PHE A 123 -1.84 1.65 -15.19
CA PHE A 123 -1.32 2.84 -14.51
C PHE A 123 -2.37 3.48 -13.61
N GLU A 124 -3.62 3.60 -14.08
CA GLU A 124 -4.76 4.02 -13.25
C GLU A 124 -4.91 3.12 -12.01
N ASN A 125 -4.86 1.80 -12.19
CA ASN A 125 -4.95 0.83 -11.09
C ASN A 125 -3.80 1.03 -10.07
N PHE A 126 -2.58 1.28 -10.55
CA PHE A 126 -1.43 1.60 -9.71
C PHE A 126 -1.65 2.87 -8.88
N CYS A 127 -2.10 3.95 -9.50
CA CYS A 127 -2.38 5.23 -8.84
C CYS A 127 -3.50 5.09 -7.78
N ILE A 128 -4.57 4.35 -8.10
CA ILE A 128 -5.66 4.06 -7.17
C ILE A 128 -5.15 3.29 -5.95
N ARG A 129 -4.31 2.25 -6.14
CA ARG A 129 -3.70 1.50 -5.04
C ARG A 129 -2.81 2.39 -4.17
N LEU A 130 -2.00 3.28 -4.76
CA LEU A 130 -1.17 4.24 -4.03
C LEU A 130 -1.99 5.26 -3.24
N ALA A 131 -3.16 5.64 -3.74
CA ALA A 131 -4.06 6.56 -3.05
C ALA A 131 -4.75 5.94 -1.83
N TYR A 132 -4.90 4.60 -1.79
CA TYR A 132 -5.51 3.90 -0.66
C TYR A 132 -4.60 3.91 0.57
N PRO A 133 -5.10 4.30 1.76
CA PRO A 133 -4.31 4.38 2.98
C PRO A 133 -4.09 3.01 3.64
N GLU A 134 -3.54 2.06 2.90
CA GLU A 134 -3.39 0.66 3.32
C GLU A 134 -2.64 0.50 4.65
N LYS A 135 -1.59 1.29 4.85
CA LYS A 135 -0.75 1.19 6.06
C LYS A 135 -1.51 1.57 7.32
N PHE A 136 -2.38 2.58 7.25
CA PHE A 136 -3.24 2.97 8.36
C PHE A 136 -4.13 1.81 8.81
N TRP A 137 -4.79 1.16 7.87
CA TRP A 137 -5.67 0.02 8.15
C TRP A 137 -4.91 -1.21 8.62
N LYS A 138 -3.72 -1.48 8.07
CA LYS A 138 -2.84 -2.57 8.54
C LYS A 138 -2.37 -2.35 9.98
N LEU A 139 -2.01 -1.11 10.36
CA LEU A 139 -1.64 -0.78 11.73
C LEU A 139 -2.81 -0.98 12.69
N ALA A 140 -4.01 -0.50 12.32
CA ALA A 140 -5.21 -0.70 13.11
C ALA A 140 -5.53 -2.19 13.29
N ASN A 141 -5.56 -2.94 12.19
CA ASN A 141 -5.84 -4.38 12.21
C ASN A 141 -4.83 -5.13 13.09
N HIS A 142 -3.55 -4.82 12.96
CA HIS A 142 -2.51 -5.43 13.79
C HIS A 142 -2.70 -5.10 15.27
N TYR A 143 -2.95 -3.84 15.61
CA TYR A 143 -3.14 -3.42 17.00
C TYR A 143 -4.35 -4.07 17.65
N PHE A 144 -5.51 -4.04 16.98
CA PHE A 144 -6.78 -4.53 17.57
C PHE A 144 -6.93 -6.05 17.56
N ASN A 145 -6.25 -6.76 16.66
CA ASN A 145 -6.30 -8.22 16.55
C ASN A 145 -5.08 -8.92 17.19
N SER A 146 -4.09 -8.17 17.65
CA SER A 146 -2.96 -8.74 18.37
C SER A 146 -3.36 -9.10 19.80
N ARG A 147 -3.10 -10.35 20.19
CA ARG A 147 -3.29 -10.81 21.58
C ARG A 147 -2.21 -10.27 22.55
N LYS A 148 -1.19 -9.60 22.03
CA LYS A 148 -0.06 -9.09 22.82
C LYS A 148 -0.32 -7.64 23.21
N THR A 149 -0.72 -7.41 24.45
CA THR A 149 -1.02 -6.10 25.05
C THR A 149 0.20 -5.20 25.27
N TRP A 150 1.41 -5.67 25.00
CA TRP A 150 2.67 -5.01 25.36
C TRP A 150 3.42 -4.30 24.23
N ILE A 151 2.75 -4.00 23.08
CA ILE A 151 3.34 -3.30 21.93
C ILE A 151 2.68 -1.93 21.63
N PRO A 152 2.12 -1.18 22.61
CA PRO A 152 1.45 0.08 22.33
C PRO A 152 2.40 1.13 21.75
N GLU A 153 3.61 1.26 22.28
CA GLU A 153 4.58 2.28 21.90
C GLU A 153 5.08 2.13 20.45
N LYS A 154 5.46 0.92 20.04
CA LYS A 154 5.88 0.68 18.65
C LYS A 154 4.76 0.94 17.63
N SER A 155 3.53 0.63 18.01
CA SER A 155 2.37 0.87 17.15
C SER A 155 2.08 2.37 17.05
N LEU A 156 2.19 3.12 18.15
CA LEU A 156 2.06 4.57 18.17
C LEU A 156 3.13 5.23 17.30
N GLN A 157 4.41 4.89 17.50
CA GLN A 157 5.51 5.42 16.69
C GLN A 157 5.29 5.20 15.18
N LYS A 158 4.81 4.01 14.79
CA LYS A 158 4.49 3.73 13.38
C LYS A 158 3.33 4.57 12.86
N LEU A 159 2.35 4.87 13.71
CA LEU A 159 1.21 5.72 13.36
C LEU A 159 1.64 7.19 13.20
N GLU A 160 2.54 7.67 14.06
CA GLU A 160 3.10 9.02 13.98
C GLU A 160 3.97 9.20 12.72
N ILE A 161 4.83 8.23 12.41
CA ILE A 161 5.63 8.23 11.17
C ILE A 161 4.72 8.26 9.94
N LEU A 162 3.65 7.47 9.95
CA LEU A 162 2.68 7.44 8.86
C LEU A 162 2.03 8.80 8.67
N ASP A 163 1.59 9.44 9.75
CA ASP A 163 0.97 10.76 9.73
C ASP A 163 1.93 11.84 9.19
N MET A 164 3.19 11.86 9.68
CA MET A 164 4.21 12.78 9.18
C MET A 164 4.49 12.62 7.67
N GLN A 165 4.36 11.41 7.13
CA GLN A 165 4.59 11.12 5.73
C GLN A 165 3.37 11.34 4.84
N GLU A 166 2.19 11.44 5.41
CA GLU A 166 0.92 11.44 4.69
C GLU A 166 0.81 12.59 3.67
N LYS A 167 1.26 13.78 4.05
CA LYS A 167 1.27 14.94 3.14
C LYS A 167 2.11 14.65 1.89
N LYS A 168 3.33 14.13 2.05
CA LYS A 168 4.23 13.80 0.94
C LYS A 168 3.66 12.68 0.07
N ARG A 169 3.05 11.67 0.67
CA ARG A 169 2.37 10.59 -0.06
C ARG A 169 1.27 11.15 -0.96
N ARG A 170 0.43 12.00 -0.41
CA ARG A 170 -0.69 12.63 -1.16
C ARG A 170 -0.20 13.56 -2.27
N GLU A 171 0.86 14.33 -2.02
CA GLU A 171 1.50 15.17 -3.03
C GLU A 171 2.07 14.32 -4.16
N PHE A 172 2.76 13.21 -3.84
CA PHE A 172 3.25 12.27 -4.83
C PHE A 172 2.12 11.65 -5.66
N VAL A 173 1.05 11.17 -5.02
CA VAL A 173 -0.10 10.59 -5.74
C VAL A 173 -0.77 11.62 -6.64
N LYS A 174 -0.90 12.87 -6.21
CA LYS A 174 -1.43 13.96 -7.07
C LYS A 174 -0.54 14.27 -8.27
N PHE A 175 0.77 14.16 -8.09
CA PHE A 175 1.73 14.41 -9.16
C PHE A 175 1.65 13.36 -10.28
N LEU A 176 1.21 12.13 -9.97
CA LEU A 176 1.03 11.06 -10.95
C LEU A 176 -0.24 11.21 -11.81
N HIS A 177 -1.16 12.08 -11.44
CA HIS A 177 -2.42 12.37 -12.14
C HIS A 177 -2.32 13.64 -12.98
#